data_8854272692baa41c3284ccf746a07ca3
#
_entry.id   8854272692baa41c3284ccf746a07ca3
#
_cell.length_a   1.000
_cell.length_b   1.000
_cell.length_c   1.000
_cell.angle_alpha   90.00
_cell.angle_beta   90.00
_cell.angle_gamma   90.00
#
_symmetry.space_group_name_H-M   'P 1'
#
loop_
_entity.id
_entity.type
_entity.pdbx_description
1 polymer ?
#
loop_
_entity_poly.entity_id
_entity_poly.type
_entity_poly.pdbx_seq_one_letter_code
_entity_poly.pdbx_strand_id
1 'polypeptide(L)'
;MKITWLGHACFMLEEDGYRIVLDPYTGVEGYPELDAEAHAVLCSHGHFDHAAADRVRLLPGRESPFTVRTVPCFHDDAGGALRGPNTIHVLTAGGVTVAHLGDLGHPLSPEQLADIGAVDGVLVPVGGVYTVDAAGAKAACDALAPRFAVPMHYRHAPFGLPNVGGVEPFLALWPAEAVHRLKGLSLIHI
;
A
#
# COMPACT_ATOMS: atom_id res chain seq x y z
N MET A 1 -4.15 -14.61 -6.76
CA MET A 1 -3.19 -13.47 -6.62
C MET A 1 -2.27 -13.71 -5.45
N LYS A 2 -0.96 -13.44 -5.59
CA LYS A 2 0.03 -13.49 -4.51
C LYS A 2 0.46 -12.05 -4.19
N ILE A 3 0.48 -11.70 -2.90
CA ILE A 3 0.89 -10.38 -2.42
C ILE A 3 2.13 -10.57 -1.55
N THR A 4 3.21 -9.85 -1.85
CA THR A 4 4.46 -9.89 -1.08
C THR A 4 4.79 -8.48 -0.60
N TRP A 5 4.94 -8.29 0.70
CA TRP A 5 5.42 -7.03 1.25
C TRP A 5 6.94 -6.97 1.12
N LEU A 6 7.46 -5.94 0.48
CA LEU A 6 8.89 -5.73 0.25
C LEU A 6 9.53 -4.75 1.25
N GLY A 7 8.71 -4.16 2.11
CA GLY A 7 9.10 -3.16 3.11
C GLY A 7 8.39 -1.83 2.93
N HIS A 8 8.30 -1.04 3.98
CA HIS A 8 7.65 0.27 3.99
C HIS A 8 6.24 0.24 3.40
N ALA A 9 5.97 0.95 2.29
CA ALA A 9 4.73 0.87 1.51
C ALA A 9 4.88 0.05 0.22
N CYS A 10 6.03 -0.62 0.04
CA CYS A 10 6.34 -1.35 -1.18
C CYS A 10 5.77 -2.77 -1.16
N PHE A 11 5.01 -3.09 -2.19
CA PHE A 11 4.44 -4.43 -2.39
C PHE A 11 4.69 -4.96 -3.80
N MET A 12 4.81 -6.28 -3.91
CA MET A 12 4.75 -6.98 -5.19
C MET A 12 3.48 -7.81 -5.26
N LEU A 13 2.68 -7.58 -6.30
CA LEU A 13 1.53 -8.40 -6.66
C LEU A 13 1.90 -9.29 -7.84
N GLU A 14 1.59 -10.59 -7.73
CA GLU A 14 1.89 -11.58 -8.77
C GLU A 14 0.64 -12.40 -9.11
N GLU A 15 0.35 -12.53 -10.42
CA GLU A 15 -0.67 -13.41 -10.96
C GLU A 15 -0.17 -14.02 -12.27
N ASP A 16 -0.30 -15.32 -12.42
CA ASP A 16 0.14 -16.09 -13.59
C ASP A 16 1.60 -15.79 -14.01
N GLY A 17 2.47 -15.52 -13.01
CA GLY A 17 3.87 -15.16 -13.23
C GLY A 17 4.09 -13.73 -13.75
N TYR A 18 3.04 -12.91 -13.88
CA TYR A 18 3.17 -11.48 -14.10
C TYR A 18 3.32 -10.75 -12.76
N ARG A 19 4.28 -9.84 -12.65
CA ARG A 19 4.59 -9.13 -11.42
C ARG A 19 4.42 -7.63 -11.59
N ILE A 20 3.77 -6.99 -10.62
CA ILE A 20 3.70 -5.54 -10.48
C ILE A 20 4.31 -5.17 -9.14
N VAL A 21 5.25 -4.22 -9.13
CA VAL A 21 5.76 -3.60 -7.90
C VAL A 21 5.05 -2.27 -7.69
N LEU A 22 4.53 -2.06 -6.49
CA LEU A 22 3.87 -0.85 -6.05
C LEU A 22 4.81 -0.10 -5.10
N ASP A 23 4.93 1.20 -5.27
CA ASP A 23 5.66 2.13 -4.41
C ASP A 23 7.08 1.64 -4.02
N PRO A 24 7.97 1.41 -4.99
CA PRO A 24 9.35 1.09 -4.69
C PRO A 24 10.06 2.24 -3.98
N TYR A 25 10.85 1.92 -2.96
CA TYR A 25 11.53 2.88 -2.10
C TYR A 25 13.05 2.88 -2.31
N THR A 26 13.67 3.98 -1.85
CA THR A 26 15.11 4.10 -1.60
C THR A 26 15.34 4.88 -0.32
N GLY A 27 16.44 4.62 0.39
CA GLY A 27 16.85 5.42 1.55
C GLY A 27 15.93 5.37 2.77
N VAL A 28 15.06 4.38 2.89
CA VAL A 28 14.21 4.19 4.08
C VAL A 28 15.00 3.44 5.15
N GLU A 29 15.15 4.06 6.33
CA GLU A 29 15.99 3.55 7.43
C GLU A 29 15.69 2.09 7.77
N GLY A 30 16.75 1.30 7.93
CA GLY A 30 16.71 -0.10 8.33
C GLY A 30 16.41 -1.09 7.20
N TYR A 31 15.70 -0.67 6.14
CA TYR A 31 15.46 -1.53 5.00
C TYR A 31 16.68 -1.61 4.08
N PRO A 32 17.01 -2.79 3.54
CA PRO A 32 18.01 -2.89 2.50
C PRO A 32 17.58 -2.12 1.25
N GLU A 33 18.54 -1.77 0.40
CA GLU A 33 18.22 -1.30 -0.95
C GLU A 33 17.32 -2.32 -1.66
N LEU A 34 16.27 -1.82 -2.31
CA LEU A 34 15.33 -2.68 -3.01
C LEU A 34 16.02 -3.39 -4.18
N ASP A 35 15.90 -4.71 -4.23
CA ASP A 35 16.35 -5.57 -5.32
C ASP A 35 15.14 -6.41 -5.77
N ALA A 36 14.41 -5.92 -6.75
CA ALA A 36 13.19 -6.53 -7.22
C ALA A 36 13.13 -6.59 -8.76
N GLU A 37 12.39 -7.56 -9.27
CA GLU A 37 12.13 -7.72 -10.70
C GLU A 37 10.63 -7.77 -10.94
N ALA A 38 10.15 -6.96 -11.88
CA ALA A 38 8.73 -6.89 -12.21
C ALA A 38 8.49 -6.57 -13.70
N HIS A 39 7.29 -6.83 -14.19
CA HIS A 39 6.87 -6.46 -15.54
C HIS A 39 6.35 -5.01 -15.58
N ALA A 40 5.87 -4.50 -14.45
CA ALA A 40 5.41 -3.12 -14.30
C ALA A 40 5.71 -2.58 -12.91
N VAL A 41 5.83 -1.25 -12.82
CA VAL A 41 5.98 -0.49 -11.58
C VAL A 41 4.88 0.57 -11.56
N LEU A 42 4.20 0.72 -10.42
CA LEU A 42 3.20 1.75 -10.18
C LEU A 42 3.60 2.53 -8.93
N CYS A 43 3.64 3.85 -9.05
CA CYS A 43 3.97 4.74 -7.95
C CYS A 43 2.73 5.57 -7.59
N SER A 44 2.40 5.64 -6.30
CA SER A 44 1.26 6.44 -5.82
C SER A 44 1.55 7.94 -5.92
N HIS A 45 2.81 8.34 -5.72
CA HIS A 45 3.27 9.72 -5.80
C HIS A 45 4.81 9.78 -5.97
N GLY A 46 5.39 10.98 -5.99
CA GLY A 46 6.79 11.21 -6.41
C GLY A 46 7.83 11.27 -5.29
N HIS A 47 7.53 10.94 -4.04
CA HIS A 47 8.53 10.96 -2.98
C HIS A 47 9.50 9.78 -3.08
N PHE A 48 10.72 9.93 -2.53
CA PHE A 48 11.83 8.97 -2.66
C PHE A 48 11.51 7.58 -2.10
N ASP A 49 10.64 7.53 -1.13
CA ASP A 49 10.17 6.33 -0.45
C ASP A 49 8.98 5.63 -1.15
N HIS A 50 8.56 6.15 -2.34
CA HIS A 50 7.48 5.58 -3.16
C HIS A 50 7.76 5.56 -4.67
N ALA A 51 8.79 6.27 -5.15
CA ALA A 51 9.00 6.47 -6.57
C ALA A 51 10.37 6.00 -7.09
N ALA A 52 11.05 5.11 -6.38
CA ALA A 52 12.35 4.56 -6.78
C ALA A 52 12.21 3.45 -7.83
N ALA A 53 11.52 3.75 -8.95
CA ALA A 53 11.27 2.78 -10.02
C ALA A 53 12.57 2.26 -10.67
N ASP A 54 13.65 3.02 -10.63
CA ASP A 54 14.99 2.64 -11.08
C ASP A 54 15.62 1.49 -10.27
N ARG A 55 15.07 1.20 -9.09
CA ARG A 55 15.47 0.07 -8.23
C ARG A 55 14.77 -1.24 -8.61
N VAL A 56 13.86 -1.21 -9.57
CA VAL A 56 13.15 -2.40 -10.05
C VAL A 56 13.66 -2.76 -11.44
N ARG A 57 14.21 -3.93 -11.59
CA ARG A 57 14.61 -4.46 -12.92
C ARG A 57 13.38 -4.87 -13.69
N LEU A 58 13.13 -4.20 -14.82
CA LEU A 58 12.00 -4.54 -15.68
C LEU A 58 12.25 -5.85 -16.43
N LEU A 59 11.29 -6.75 -16.32
CA LEU A 59 11.25 -8.01 -17.07
C LEU A 59 10.71 -7.77 -18.49
N PRO A 60 11.01 -8.66 -19.46
CA PRO A 60 10.47 -8.56 -20.81
C PRO A 60 8.95 -8.45 -20.81
N GLY A 61 8.43 -7.61 -21.71
CA GLY A 61 6.99 -7.35 -21.82
C GLY A 61 6.21 -8.63 -22.15
N ARG A 62 5.06 -8.78 -21.48
CA ARG A 62 4.03 -9.78 -21.74
C ARG A 62 2.67 -9.18 -21.43
N GLU A 63 1.61 -9.80 -21.88
CA GLU A 63 0.25 -9.37 -21.58
C GLU A 63 -0.01 -9.45 -20.07
N SER A 64 -0.60 -8.38 -19.52
CA SER A 64 -0.91 -8.28 -18.09
C SER A 64 -2.25 -8.95 -17.79
N PRO A 65 -2.30 -9.86 -16.81
CA PRO A 65 -3.58 -10.38 -16.31
C PRO A 65 -4.29 -9.38 -15.37
N PHE A 66 -3.62 -8.27 -15.00
CA PHE A 66 -4.19 -7.26 -14.13
C PHE A 66 -4.97 -6.20 -14.89
N THR A 67 -6.17 -5.91 -14.41
CA THR A 67 -6.85 -4.64 -14.67
C THR A 67 -6.43 -3.66 -13.57
N VAL A 68 -5.96 -2.47 -13.96
CA VAL A 68 -5.54 -1.42 -13.04
C VAL A 68 -6.43 -0.21 -13.22
N ARG A 69 -7.04 0.24 -12.12
CA ARG A 69 -7.77 1.52 -12.03
C ARG A 69 -7.04 2.42 -11.05
N THR A 70 -7.17 3.73 -11.22
CA THR A 70 -6.57 4.73 -10.33
C THR A 70 -7.63 5.66 -9.80
N VAL A 71 -7.53 6.03 -8.52
CA VAL A 71 -8.40 7.00 -7.88
C VAL A 71 -7.53 8.11 -7.30
N PRO A 72 -7.69 9.37 -7.76
CA PRO A 72 -6.89 10.48 -7.24
C PRO A 72 -7.29 10.82 -5.81
N CYS A 73 -6.29 11.12 -4.99
CA CYS A 73 -6.47 11.61 -3.64
C CYS A 73 -5.27 12.50 -3.24
N PHE A 74 -5.13 12.85 -1.97
CA PHE A 74 -4.09 13.72 -1.50
C PHE A 74 -3.28 13.10 -0.36
N HIS A 75 -2.02 13.50 -0.28
CA HIS A 75 -1.07 13.10 0.75
C HIS A 75 -1.20 13.94 2.04
N ASP A 76 -2.29 14.69 2.17
CA ASP A 76 -2.61 15.52 3.33
C ASP A 76 -4.11 15.82 3.37
N ASP A 77 -4.58 16.39 4.48
CA ASP A 77 -5.95 16.82 4.71
C ASP A 77 -6.24 18.26 4.24
N ALA A 78 -5.24 18.90 3.62
CA ALA A 78 -5.33 20.25 3.08
C ALA A 78 -5.50 20.27 1.54
N GLY A 79 -6.01 19.20 0.95
CA GLY A 79 -6.22 19.09 -0.50
C GLY A 79 -4.93 19.07 -1.31
N GLY A 80 -3.86 18.50 -0.75
CA GLY A 80 -2.55 18.42 -1.40
C GLY A 80 -1.67 19.65 -1.23
N ALA A 81 -2.11 20.64 -0.46
CA ALA A 81 -1.35 21.89 -0.29
C ALA A 81 -0.04 21.70 0.50
N LEU A 82 0.07 20.66 1.32
CA LEU A 82 1.24 20.41 2.16
C LEU A 82 2.21 19.39 1.54
N ARG A 83 1.68 18.29 0.95
CA ARG A 83 2.50 17.15 0.49
C ARG A 83 2.17 16.70 -0.94
N GLY A 84 1.19 17.34 -1.57
CA GLY A 84 0.84 17.10 -2.96
C GLY A 84 -0.19 15.99 -3.19
N PRO A 85 -0.34 15.57 -4.46
CA PRO A 85 -1.26 14.53 -4.85
C PRO A 85 -0.76 13.14 -4.41
N ASN A 86 -1.70 12.24 -4.23
CA ASN A 86 -1.49 10.81 -4.08
C ASN A 86 -2.49 10.05 -4.97
N THR A 87 -2.14 8.85 -5.39
CA THR A 87 -2.97 8.01 -6.25
C THR A 87 -3.22 6.67 -5.57
N ILE A 88 -4.48 6.32 -5.42
CA ILE A 88 -4.88 4.97 -5.01
C ILE A 88 -4.87 4.09 -6.26
N HIS A 89 -4.18 2.95 -6.18
CA HIS A 89 -4.18 1.93 -7.23
C HIS A 89 -5.12 0.78 -6.86
N VAL A 90 -6.09 0.49 -7.72
CA VAL A 90 -7.02 -0.64 -7.54
C VAL A 90 -6.71 -1.68 -8.62
N LEU A 91 -6.21 -2.85 -8.18
CA LEU A 91 -5.73 -3.92 -9.06
C LEU A 91 -6.65 -5.13 -8.95
N THR A 92 -7.10 -5.63 -10.09
CA THR A 92 -7.94 -6.83 -10.16
C THR A 92 -7.27 -7.89 -11.04
N ALA A 93 -7.09 -9.09 -10.52
CA ALA A 93 -6.65 -10.27 -11.27
C ALA A 93 -7.11 -11.55 -10.57
N GLY A 94 -7.36 -12.63 -11.32
CA GLY A 94 -7.77 -13.92 -10.75
C GLY A 94 -9.05 -13.87 -9.91
N GLY A 95 -9.95 -12.90 -10.16
CA GLY A 95 -11.17 -12.70 -9.37
C GLY A 95 -10.97 -12.03 -8.01
N VAL A 96 -9.77 -11.52 -7.72
CA VAL A 96 -9.41 -10.80 -6.47
C VAL A 96 -9.12 -9.35 -6.81
N THR A 97 -9.66 -8.42 -6.01
CA THR A 97 -9.42 -6.98 -6.13
C THR A 97 -8.72 -6.43 -4.89
N VAL A 98 -7.61 -5.74 -5.08
CA VAL A 98 -6.81 -5.13 -4.00
C VAL A 98 -6.63 -3.64 -4.27
N ALA A 99 -6.88 -2.81 -3.25
CA ALA A 99 -6.57 -1.39 -3.28
C ALA A 99 -5.29 -1.09 -2.49
N HIS A 100 -4.34 -0.43 -3.12
CA HIS A 100 -3.16 0.17 -2.48
C HIS A 100 -3.43 1.66 -2.30
N LEU A 101 -3.52 2.11 -1.05
CA LEU A 101 -3.95 3.49 -0.77
C LEU A 101 -2.81 4.52 -0.86
N GLY A 102 -1.57 4.07 -1.17
CA GLY A 102 -0.41 4.97 -1.16
C GLY A 102 -0.28 5.68 0.18
N ASP A 103 0.10 6.93 0.14
CA ASP A 103 0.18 7.80 1.32
C ASP A 103 -1.11 8.61 1.50
N LEU A 104 -2.23 7.91 1.61
CA LEU A 104 -3.52 8.55 1.89
C LEU A 104 -3.42 9.45 3.13
N GLY A 105 -3.70 10.75 2.97
CA GLY A 105 -3.54 11.75 4.01
C GLY A 105 -4.86 12.32 4.57
N HIS A 106 -6.02 11.83 4.14
CA HIS A 106 -7.34 12.33 4.53
C HIS A 106 -8.40 11.22 4.52
N PRO A 107 -9.58 11.41 5.14
CA PRO A 107 -10.70 10.49 5.01
C PRO A 107 -11.15 10.35 3.55
N LEU A 108 -11.50 9.14 3.13
CA LEU A 108 -12.04 8.88 1.78
C LEU A 108 -13.39 9.55 1.60
N SER A 109 -13.57 10.29 0.50
CA SER A 109 -14.86 10.87 0.15
C SER A 109 -15.83 9.81 -0.38
N PRO A 110 -17.17 10.08 -0.38
CA PRO A 110 -18.15 9.18 -0.99
C PRO A 110 -17.85 8.87 -2.46
N GLU A 111 -17.35 9.84 -3.21
CA GLU A 111 -16.96 9.70 -4.62
C GLU A 111 -15.76 8.76 -4.75
N GLN A 112 -14.72 8.95 -3.92
CA GLN A 112 -13.55 8.07 -3.90
C GLN A 112 -13.92 6.64 -3.50
N LEU A 113 -14.80 6.46 -2.52
CA LEU A 113 -15.32 5.15 -2.14
C LEU A 113 -16.07 4.47 -3.29
N ALA A 114 -16.89 5.23 -4.04
CA ALA A 114 -17.60 4.73 -5.21
C ALA A 114 -16.63 4.35 -6.35
N ASP A 115 -15.59 5.16 -6.58
CA ASP A 115 -14.57 4.92 -7.61
C ASP A 115 -13.66 3.73 -7.26
N ILE A 116 -13.33 3.51 -5.99
CA ILE A 116 -12.60 2.32 -5.51
C ILE A 116 -13.50 1.09 -5.68
N GLY A 117 -14.77 1.21 -5.29
CA GLY A 117 -15.73 0.11 -5.35
C GLY A 117 -15.43 -1.03 -4.38
N ALA A 118 -15.99 -2.20 -4.63
CA ALA A 118 -15.77 -3.38 -3.81
C ALA A 118 -14.35 -3.91 -3.97
N VAL A 119 -13.68 -4.17 -2.84
CA VAL A 119 -12.32 -4.73 -2.78
C VAL A 119 -12.24 -5.91 -1.81
N ASP A 120 -11.43 -6.91 -2.15
CA ASP A 120 -11.14 -8.03 -1.26
C ASP A 120 -10.08 -7.66 -0.24
N GLY A 121 -9.12 -6.83 -0.62
CA GLY A 121 -8.00 -6.43 0.22
C GLY A 121 -7.65 -4.95 0.12
N VAL A 122 -7.13 -4.40 1.23
CA VAL A 122 -6.62 -3.03 1.29
C VAL A 122 -5.23 -3.02 1.89
N LEU A 123 -4.30 -2.35 1.20
CA LEU A 123 -2.96 -2.02 1.70
C LEU A 123 -3.03 -0.57 2.18
N VAL A 124 -2.99 -0.36 3.51
CA VAL A 124 -3.37 0.91 4.15
C VAL A 124 -2.24 1.49 4.99
N PRO A 125 -1.87 2.78 4.81
CA PRO A 125 -0.88 3.42 5.65
C PRO A 125 -1.46 3.66 7.06
N VAL A 126 -0.64 3.43 8.10
CA VAL A 126 -1.10 3.51 9.51
C VAL A 126 -0.18 4.35 10.41
N GLY A 127 0.95 4.81 9.89
CA GLY A 127 2.00 5.44 10.69
C GLY A 127 1.70 6.87 11.14
N GLY A 128 0.71 7.54 10.57
CA GLY A 128 0.42 8.94 10.85
C GLY A 128 1.55 9.89 10.40
N VAL A 129 1.57 11.12 10.89
CA VAL A 129 2.52 12.21 10.57
C VAL A 129 2.44 12.65 9.10
N TYR A 130 2.70 11.75 8.18
CA TYR A 130 2.64 12.00 6.74
C TYR A 130 1.34 11.46 6.11
N THR A 131 0.74 10.47 6.71
CA THR A 131 -0.45 9.75 6.24
C THR A 131 -1.57 9.82 7.28
N VAL A 132 -2.70 9.21 7.00
CA VAL A 132 -3.69 8.92 8.05
C VAL A 132 -3.04 8.12 9.18
N ASP A 133 -3.49 8.35 10.40
CA ASP A 133 -3.10 7.58 11.57
C ASP A 133 -3.88 6.25 11.68
N ALA A 134 -3.67 5.54 12.77
CA ALA A 134 -4.34 4.28 13.04
C ALA A 134 -5.88 4.38 12.99
N ALA A 135 -6.45 5.46 13.51
CA ALA A 135 -7.90 5.68 13.54
C ALA A 135 -8.43 5.99 12.14
N GLY A 136 -7.74 6.86 11.39
CA GLY A 136 -8.07 7.17 9.99
C GLY A 136 -7.95 5.96 9.08
N ALA A 137 -6.91 5.15 9.26
CA ALA A 137 -6.73 3.88 8.54
C ALA A 137 -7.87 2.89 8.84
N LYS A 138 -8.27 2.78 10.12
CA LYS A 138 -9.41 1.93 10.52
C LYS A 138 -10.70 2.42 9.88
N ALA A 139 -10.95 3.73 9.87
CA ALA A 139 -12.13 4.31 9.23
C ALA A 139 -12.18 4.03 7.72
N ALA A 140 -11.04 4.11 7.02
CA ALA A 140 -10.95 3.74 5.61
C ALA A 140 -11.27 2.25 5.39
N CYS A 141 -10.73 1.36 6.25
CA CYS A 141 -11.04 -0.07 6.20
C CYS A 141 -12.53 -0.34 6.47
N ASP A 142 -13.15 0.35 7.45
CA ASP A 142 -14.57 0.17 7.76
C ASP A 142 -15.47 0.61 6.60
N ALA A 143 -15.10 1.70 5.93
CA ALA A 143 -15.85 2.21 4.78
C ALA A 143 -15.73 1.31 3.54
N LEU A 144 -14.56 0.71 3.30
CA LEU A 144 -14.31 -0.19 2.18
C LEU A 144 -14.75 -1.64 2.47
N ALA A 145 -14.87 -2.02 3.75
CA ALA A 145 -15.27 -3.34 4.24
C ALA A 145 -14.54 -4.52 3.55
N PRO A 146 -13.20 -4.51 3.44
CA PRO A 146 -12.45 -5.57 2.77
C PRO A 146 -12.45 -6.86 3.60
N ARG A 147 -12.16 -7.99 2.95
CA ARG A 147 -11.96 -9.29 3.63
C ARG A 147 -10.66 -9.32 4.44
N PHE A 148 -9.65 -8.54 4.03
CA PHE A 148 -8.39 -8.37 4.75
C PHE A 148 -7.82 -6.97 4.55
N ALA A 149 -7.07 -6.50 5.56
CA ALA A 149 -6.30 -5.26 5.49
C ALA A 149 -4.84 -5.53 5.88
N VAL A 150 -3.90 -4.96 5.13
CA VAL A 150 -2.47 -5.05 5.43
C VAL A 150 -1.97 -3.66 5.78
N PRO A 151 -1.55 -3.41 7.03
CA PRO A 151 -0.97 -2.14 7.41
C PRO A 151 0.40 -1.94 6.77
N MET A 152 0.68 -0.72 6.35
CA MET A 152 1.95 -0.31 5.76
C MET A 152 2.35 1.08 6.26
N HIS A 153 3.52 1.58 5.82
CA HIS A 153 4.02 2.92 6.13
C HIS A 153 4.05 3.21 7.65
N TYR A 154 4.62 2.27 8.42
CA TYR A 154 4.78 2.39 9.87
C TYR A 154 6.23 2.10 10.28
N ARG A 155 6.61 2.57 11.47
CA ARG A 155 7.92 2.28 12.06
C ARG A 155 7.88 0.99 12.87
N HIS A 156 8.86 0.14 12.64
CA HIS A 156 9.20 -1.00 13.49
C HIS A 156 10.73 -1.02 13.64
N ALA A 157 11.23 -0.36 14.67
CA ALA A 157 12.67 -0.13 14.84
C ALA A 157 13.51 -1.39 14.61
N PRO A 158 14.60 -1.32 13.81
CA PRO A 158 15.17 -0.10 13.20
C PRO A 158 14.53 0.33 11.87
N PHE A 159 13.48 -0.32 11.40
CA PHE A 159 12.88 -0.14 10.07
C PHE A 159 11.83 0.97 10.05
N GLY A 160 11.83 1.76 8.98
CA GLY A 160 10.84 2.80 8.69
C GLY A 160 11.30 4.20 9.05
N LEU A 161 10.54 5.21 8.62
CA LEU A 161 10.87 6.61 8.85
C LEU A 161 10.85 6.93 10.37
N PRO A 162 11.84 7.68 10.90
CA PRO A 162 11.99 7.88 12.34
C PRO A 162 10.79 8.51 13.06
N ASN A 163 10.04 9.34 12.35
CA ASN A 163 8.96 10.18 12.94
C ASN A 163 7.59 9.51 12.86
N VAL A 164 7.41 8.42 12.09
CA VAL A 164 6.11 7.78 11.97
C VAL A 164 5.83 6.82 13.14
N GLY A 165 4.56 6.61 13.43
CA GLY A 165 4.12 5.70 14.48
C GLY A 165 4.32 4.23 14.12
N GLY A 166 4.22 3.37 15.13
CA GLY A 166 4.24 1.91 14.96
C GLY A 166 2.87 1.36 14.53
N VAL A 167 2.83 0.06 14.27
CA VAL A 167 1.61 -0.65 13.84
C VAL A 167 0.65 -0.97 14.99
N GLU A 168 1.15 -1.02 16.22
CA GLU A 168 0.37 -1.49 17.38
C GLU A 168 -0.92 -0.69 17.64
N PRO A 169 -0.96 0.66 17.51
CA PRO A 169 -2.21 1.39 17.65
C PRO A 169 -3.29 0.95 16.66
N PHE A 170 -2.92 0.63 15.42
CA PHE A 170 -3.86 0.13 14.42
C PHE A 170 -4.35 -1.28 14.76
N LEU A 171 -3.45 -2.19 15.14
CA LEU A 171 -3.83 -3.55 15.51
C LEU A 171 -4.74 -3.60 16.73
N ALA A 172 -4.57 -2.68 17.69
CA ALA A 172 -5.40 -2.58 18.89
C ALA A 172 -6.87 -2.18 18.61
N LEU A 173 -7.17 -1.68 17.40
CA LEU A 173 -8.54 -1.34 16.97
C LEU A 173 -9.32 -2.54 16.41
N TRP A 174 -8.68 -3.72 16.36
CA TRP A 174 -9.28 -4.94 15.83
C TRP A 174 -9.41 -6.00 16.93
N PRO A 175 -10.44 -6.88 16.86
CA PRO A 175 -10.49 -8.06 17.73
C PRO A 175 -9.21 -8.90 17.59
N ALA A 176 -8.68 -9.41 18.69
CA ALA A 176 -7.40 -10.13 18.68
C ALA A 176 -7.38 -11.34 17.74
N GLU A 177 -8.52 -12.00 17.59
CA GLU A 177 -8.71 -13.14 16.69
C GLU A 177 -8.68 -12.76 15.20
N ALA A 178 -8.91 -11.49 14.87
CA ALA A 178 -8.82 -10.97 13.51
C ALA A 178 -7.39 -10.52 13.14
N VAL A 179 -6.47 -10.47 14.11
CA VAL A 179 -5.09 -10.03 13.89
C VAL A 179 -4.19 -11.21 13.62
N HIS A 180 -3.68 -11.32 12.39
CA HIS A 180 -2.76 -12.36 11.99
C HIS A 180 -1.36 -11.80 11.78
N ARG A 181 -0.39 -12.23 12.61
CA ARG A 181 1.02 -11.85 12.47
C ARG A 181 1.76 -12.90 11.66
N LEU A 182 2.21 -12.53 10.47
CA LEU A 182 3.00 -13.39 9.60
C LEU A 182 4.49 -13.27 9.97
N LYS A 183 5.24 -14.37 9.85
CA LYS A 183 6.68 -14.38 10.10
C LYS A 183 7.43 -14.08 8.80
N GLY A 184 8.39 -13.13 8.85
CA GLY A 184 9.23 -12.76 7.71
C GLY A 184 8.51 -11.85 6.69
N LEU A 185 9.02 -11.82 5.46
CA LEU A 185 8.35 -11.15 4.33
C LEU A 185 6.97 -11.77 4.17
N SER A 186 5.94 -10.95 4.37
CA SER A 186 4.56 -11.43 4.45
C SER A 186 4.10 -11.92 3.08
N LEU A 187 3.83 -13.21 2.97
CA LEU A 187 3.24 -13.85 1.81
C LEU A 187 1.76 -14.08 2.11
N ILE A 188 0.89 -13.33 1.43
CA ILE A 188 -0.56 -13.51 1.52
C ILE A 188 -1.00 -14.25 0.26
N HIS A 189 -1.39 -15.50 0.40
CA HIS A 189 -2.09 -16.25 -0.64
C HIS A 189 -3.60 -16.09 -0.45
N ILE A 190 -4.27 -15.61 -1.47
CA ILE A 190 -5.73 -15.45 -1.50
C ILE A 190 -6.28 -16.37 -2.58
#